data_21b461f703c89421021230079dddb390
#
_entry.id   21b461f703c89421021230079dddb390
#
_cell.length_a   1.000
_cell.length_b   1.000
_cell.length_c   1.000
_cell.angle_alpha   90.00
_cell.angle_beta   90.00
_cell.angle_gamma   90.00
#
_symmetry.space_group_name_H-M   'P 1'
#
loop_
_entity.id
_entity.type
_entity.pdbx_description
1 polymer ?
#
loop_
_entity_poly.entity_id
_entity_poly.type
_entity_poly.pdbx_seq_one_letter_code
_entity_poly.pdbx_strand_id
1 'polypeptide(L)'
;MKQFVNAISTPLASIFGSGFLVIVPILAGTVGSFSVVAMIGVCFLAFMVGEVIRFNIIHVEPILKSTSKKSIRLIEKASDFALILAYIISVCLYLHILSAFVLTGLNIDTGFNEDILTTAIIIVITTIGVLKGLEPLEVLEKWALIITMLIIGLLCAAFADFDFTLWQQNTSFVTPKVLDYSNWQVLTILAGTLIVVQGFETSRYLGNAYNTALRVKTSRWSQYISTCVYICFVSLTLPTVHLLNGQYNDHSLIDLVASVSLIFVTPLILVATLSQFSAAVADMLAAAGNISEVSQNKFTEKQGYLIVGVGAIILTWTVNTFEVLALASRSFACYYLLQCFVAFSVSNSLIHKLFLIMLSITLGFITVFAVPVG
;
A
#
# COMPACT_ATOMS: atom_id res chain seq x y z
N MET A 1 -13.14 12.01 -20.42
CA MET A 1 -12.20 10.88 -20.35
C MET A 1 -10.84 11.26 -19.79
N LYS A 2 -10.14 12.28 -20.32
CA LYS A 2 -8.80 12.72 -19.84
C LYS A 2 -8.75 13.07 -18.33
N GLN A 3 -9.74 13.80 -17.82
CA GLN A 3 -9.80 14.14 -16.38
C GLN A 3 -9.98 12.90 -15.49
N PHE A 4 -10.76 11.90 -15.92
CA PHE A 4 -10.94 10.65 -15.19
C PHE A 4 -9.63 9.86 -15.09
N VAL A 5 -8.90 9.72 -16.23
CA VAL A 5 -7.60 9.01 -16.25
C VAL A 5 -6.59 9.72 -15.35
N ASN A 6 -6.53 11.04 -15.38
CA ASN A 6 -5.63 11.80 -14.50
C ASN A 6 -6.00 11.70 -13.02
N ALA A 7 -7.30 11.68 -12.69
CA ALA A 7 -7.74 11.61 -11.30
C ALA A 7 -7.67 10.20 -10.70
N ILE A 8 -7.68 9.13 -11.52
CA ILE A 8 -7.56 7.74 -11.04
C ILE A 8 -6.09 7.32 -10.92
N SER A 9 -5.14 7.97 -11.61
CA SER A 9 -3.75 7.54 -11.62
C SER A 9 -3.14 7.57 -10.21
N THR A 10 -3.31 8.63 -9.44
CA THR A 10 -2.74 8.75 -8.10
C THR A 10 -3.23 7.67 -7.12
N PRO A 11 -4.55 7.47 -6.90
CA PRO A 11 -4.99 6.39 -6.01
C PRO A 11 -4.59 5.01 -6.53
N LEU A 12 -4.56 4.79 -7.84
CA LEU A 12 -4.18 3.51 -8.40
C LEU A 12 -2.67 3.26 -8.28
N ALA A 13 -1.84 4.27 -8.52
CA ALA A 13 -0.39 4.17 -8.34
C ALA A 13 -0.02 3.91 -6.87
N SER A 14 -0.67 4.59 -5.93
CA SER A 14 -0.48 4.37 -4.50
C SER A 14 -0.85 2.94 -4.09
N ILE A 15 -1.99 2.39 -4.57
CA ILE A 15 -2.38 1.01 -4.27
C ILE A 15 -1.34 0.01 -4.80
N PHE A 16 -0.88 0.15 -6.04
CA PHE A 16 0.11 -0.78 -6.61
C PHE A 16 1.54 -0.57 -6.09
N GLY A 17 1.82 0.57 -5.46
CA GLY A 17 3.04 0.81 -4.70
C GLY A 17 3.03 0.17 -3.31
N SER A 18 1.87 -0.08 -2.73
CA SER A 18 1.72 -0.38 -1.29
C SER A 18 1.98 -1.82 -0.85
N GLY A 19 2.58 -2.67 -1.66
CA GLY A 19 2.93 -4.03 -1.23
C GLY A 19 2.51 -5.15 -2.17
N PHE A 20 2.12 -4.83 -3.40
CA PHE A 20 1.81 -5.82 -4.45
C PHE A 20 2.91 -6.89 -4.59
N LEU A 21 4.16 -6.50 -4.44
CA LEU A 21 5.33 -7.35 -4.63
C LEU A 21 5.54 -8.39 -3.52
N VAL A 22 5.05 -8.10 -2.31
CA VAL A 22 5.30 -8.94 -1.12
C VAL A 22 4.08 -9.75 -0.68
N ILE A 23 2.90 -9.50 -1.24
CA ILE A 23 1.65 -10.12 -0.76
C ILE A 23 1.61 -11.64 -1.00
N VAL A 24 2.16 -12.10 -2.14
CA VAL A 24 2.13 -13.53 -2.50
C VAL A 24 2.89 -14.40 -1.49
N PRO A 25 4.17 -14.13 -1.17
CA PRO A 25 4.90 -14.90 -0.17
C PRO A 25 4.27 -14.81 1.22
N ILE A 26 3.74 -13.64 1.62
CA ILE A 26 3.06 -13.46 2.92
C ILE A 26 1.84 -14.38 3.02
N LEU A 27 0.93 -14.33 2.05
CA LEU A 27 -0.28 -15.17 2.09
C LEU A 27 0.06 -16.65 1.98
N ALA A 28 1.01 -17.00 1.12
CA ALA A 28 1.42 -18.40 0.95
C ALA A 28 2.00 -18.99 2.23
N GLY A 29 2.90 -18.29 2.90
CA GLY A 29 3.48 -18.71 4.17
C GLY A 29 2.49 -18.76 5.33
N THR A 30 1.45 -17.91 5.29
CA THR A 30 0.49 -17.77 6.39
C THR A 30 -0.71 -18.71 6.24
N VAL A 31 -1.32 -18.80 5.05
CA VAL A 31 -2.57 -19.54 4.82
C VAL A 31 -2.50 -20.55 3.67
N GLY A 32 -1.37 -20.65 2.99
CA GLY A 32 -1.14 -21.64 1.93
C GLY A 32 -2.20 -21.61 0.83
N SER A 33 -2.90 -22.71 0.62
CA SER A 33 -3.94 -22.84 -0.40
C SER A 33 -5.12 -21.87 -0.23
N PHE A 34 -5.31 -21.26 0.95
CA PHE A 34 -6.34 -20.27 1.19
C PHE A 34 -5.92 -18.83 0.83
N SER A 35 -4.75 -18.63 0.21
CA SER A 35 -4.22 -17.30 -0.16
C SER A 35 -5.21 -16.46 -0.96
N VAL A 36 -5.92 -17.05 -1.92
CA VAL A 36 -6.93 -16.35 -2.74
C VAL A 36 -8.11 -15.87 -1.88
N VAL A 37 -8.59 -16.73 -0.98
CA VAL A 37 -9.70 -16.39 -0.06
C VAL A 37 -9.28 -15.27 0.90
N ALA A 38 -8.07 -15.35 1.44
CA ALA A 38 -7.50 -14.31 2.29
C ALA A 38 -7.37 -12.97 1.53
N MET A 39 -6.88 -13.00 0.28
CA MET A 39 -6.79 -11.79 -0.55
C MET A 39 -8.15 -11.16 -0.81
N ILE A 40 -9.18 -11.97 -1.09
CA ILE A 40 -10.56 -11.48 -1.23
C ILE A 40 -11.01 -10.79 0.06
N GLY A 41 -10.72 -11.38 1.23
CA GLY A 41 -11.04 -10.80 2.53
C GLY A 41 -10.37 -9.46 2.77
N VAL A 42 -9.08 -9.34 2.46
CA VAL A 42 -8.29 -8.09 2.56
C VAL A 42 -8.85 -7.01 1.62
N CYS A 43 -9.11 -7.35 0.35
CA CYS A 43 -9.72 -6.43 -0.61
C CYS A 43 -11.13 -5.99 -0.18
N PHE A 44 -11.92 -6.89 0.37
CA PHE A 44 -13.26 -6.57 0.87
C PHE A 44 -13.20 -5.59 2.05
N LEU A 45 -12.30 -5.81 3.00
CA LEU A 45 -12.06 -4.88 4.11
C LEU A 45 -11.64 -3.50 3.60
N ALA A 46 -10.67 -3.45 2.68
CA ALA A 46 -10.22 -2.21 2.07
C ALA A 46 -11.35 -1.48 1.33
N PHE A 47 -12.24 -2.22 0.66
CA PHE A 47 -13.41 -1.63 -0.01
C PHE A 47 -14.37 -0.99 0.99
N MET A 48 -14.64 -1.65 2.13
CA MET A 48 -15.47 -1.10 3.21
C MET A 48 -14.86 0.18 3.79
N VAL A 49 -13.55 0.20 4.03
CA VAL A 49 -12.81 1.41 4.45
C VAL A 49 -12.93 2.51 3.40
N GLY A 50 -12.79 2.15 2.13
CA GLY A 50 -12.96 3.09 1.01
C GLY A 50 -14.34 3.74 0.97
N GLU A 51 -15.42 3.03 1.34
CA GLU A 51 -16.75 3.64 1.45
C GLU A 51 -16.81 4.70 2.57
N VAL A 52 -16.09 4.51 3.68
CA VAL A 52 -15.99 5.53 4.73
C VAL A 52 -15.25 6.77 4.23
N ILE A 53 -14.14 6.59 3.52
CA ILE A 53 -13.39 7.72 2.93
C ILE A 53 -14.26 8.48 1.93
N ARG A 54 -15.00 7.77 1.05
CA ARG A 54 -15.94 8.38 0.09
C ARG A 54 -17.09 9.10 0.80
N PHE A 55 -17.63 8.53 1.87
CA PHE A 55 -18.62 9.19 2.70
C PHE A 55 -18.08 10.50 3.28
N ASN A 56 -16.84 10.49 3.80
CA ASN A 56 -16.20 11.68 4.38
C ASN A 56 -15.95 12.76 3.30
N ILE A 57 -15.53 12.38 2.09
CA ILE A 57 -15.40 13.32 0.96
C ILE A 57 -16.74 14.01 0.64
N ILE A 58 -17.84 13.28 0.69
CA ILE A 58 -19.18 13.82 0.33
C ILE A 58 -19.78 14.64 1.47
N HIS A 59 -19.70 14.15 2.71
CA HIS A 59 -20.51 14.68 3.80
C HIS A 59 -19.70 15.44 4.86
N VAL A 60 -18.44 15.09 5.08
CA VAL A 60 -17.61 15.71 6.13
C VAL A 60 -16.84 16.92 5.61
N GLU A 61 -16.20 16.84 4.44
CA GLU A 61 -15.44 17.97 3.89
C GLU A 61 -16.25 19.27 3.78
N PRO A 62 -17.52 19.27 3.33
CA PRO A 62 -18.32 20.49 3.31
C PRO A 62 -18.59 21.07 4.71
N ILE A 63 -18.78 20.20 5.72
CA ILE A 63 -18.99 20.61 7.11
C ILE A 63 -17.73 21.25 7.69
N LEU A 64 -16.55 20.68 7.42
CA LEU A 64 -15.27 21.24 7.89
C LEU A 64 -14.99 22.63 7.31
N LYS A 65 -15.46 22.89 6.07
CA LYS A 65 -15.34 24.20 5.41
C LYS A 65 -16.33 25.22 5.95
N SER A 66 -17.53 24.80 6.37
CA SER A 66 -18.66 25.70 6.72
C SER A 66 -18.91 25.89 8.21
N THR A 67 -18.54 24.93 9.09
CA THR A 67 -18.99 24.90 10.50
C THR A 67 -17.87 24.58 11.46
N SER A 68 -17.87 25.26 12.61
CA SER A 68 -16.87 25.13 13.68
C SER A 68 -17.28 24.11 14.75
N LYS A 69 -17.65 22.86 14.39
CA LYS A 69 -17.79 21.80 15.41
C LYS A 69 -16.40 21.37 15.90
N LYS A 70 -15.98 21.89 17.06
CA LYS A 70 -14.64 21.63 17.64
C LYS A 70 -14.28 20.16 17.74
N SER A 71 -15.26 19.28 18.08
CA SER A 71 -15.03 17.84 18.23
C SER A 71 -14.65 17.16 16.90
N ILE A 72 -15.36 17.45 15.81
CA ILE A 72 -15.05 16.88 14.49
C ILE A 72 -13.68 17.33 14.03
N ARG A 73 -13.37 18.63 14.19
CA ARG A 73 -12.07 19.19 13.81
C ARG A 73 -10.92 18.62 14.63
N LEU A 74 -11.14 18.27 15.91
CA LEU A 74 -10.12 17.63 16.75
C LEU A 74 -9.81 16.22 16.29
N ILE A 75 -10.85 15.41 16.00
CA ILE A 75 -10.67 14.04 15.49
C ILE A 75 -9.99 14.09 14.11
N GLU A 76 -10.38 15.04 13.27
CA GLU A 76 -9.78 15.23 11.96
C GLU A 76 -8.28 15.54 12.05
N LYS A 77 -7.88 16.47 12.93
CA LYS A 77 -6.45 16.76 13.17
C LYS A 77 -5.68 15.55 13.71
N ALA A 78 -6.30 14.75 14.58
CA ALA A 78 -5.69 13.52 15.07
C ALA A 78 -5.52 12.50 13.92
N SER A 79 -6.50 12.44 13.02
CA SER A 79 -6.46 11.61 11.82
C SER A 79 -5.34 12.05 10.86
N ASP A 80 -5.21 13.35 10.59
CA ASP A 80 -4.14 13.88 9.75
C ASP A 80 -2.76 13.58 10.34
N PHE A 81 -2.61 13.69 11.68
CA PHE A 81 -1.37 13.32 12.35
C PHE A 81 -1.06 11.83 12.24
N ALA A 82 -2.07 10.95 12.41
CA ALA A 82 -1.90 9.51 12.21
C ALA A 82 -1.48 9.19 10.76
N LEU A 83 -2.03 9.91 9.79
CA LEU A 83 -1.69 9.75 8.39
C LEU A 83 -0.26 10.22 8.07
N ILE A 84 0.23 11.31 8.68
CA ILE A 84 1.63 11.74 8.55
C ILE A 84 2.57 10.63 9.02
N LEU A 85 2.30 10.02 10.17
CA LEU A 85 3.08 8.89 10.68
C LEU A 85 3.00 7.69 9.71
N ALA A 86 1.81 7.38 9.20
CA ALA A 86 1.64 6.30 8.23
C ALA A 86 2.47 6.54 6.97
N TYR A 87 2.50 7.75 6.44
CA TYR A 87 3.30 8.09 5.26
C TYR A 87 4.82 8.05 5.52
N ILE A 88 5.30 8.44 6.70
CA ILE A 88 6.72 8.28 7.06
C ILE A 88 7.12 6.80 7.03
N ILE A 89 6.26 5.93 7.56
CA ILE A 89 6.50 4.50 7.61
C ILE A 89 6.40 3.89 6.20
N SER A 90 5.43 4.32 5.39
CA SER A 90 5.28 3.79 4.02
C SER A 90 6.42 4.21 3.09
N VAL A 91 6.97 5.41 3.23
CA VAL A 91 8.18 5.83 2.49
C VAL A 91 9.36 4.89 2.79
N CYS A 92 9.58 4.55 4.07
CA CYS A 92 10.57 3.56 4.46
C CYS A 92 10.28 2.20 3.81
N LEU A 93 9.04 1.69 3.92
CA LEU A 93 8.63 0.40 3.36
C LEU A 93 8.90 0.30 1.86
N TYR A 94 8.43 1.31 1.10
CA TYR A 94 8.57 1.28 -0.36
C TYR A 94 10.03 1.28 -0.80
N LEU A 95 10.86 2.05 -0.13
CA LEU A 95 12.27 2.12 -0.50
C LEU A 95 13.07 0.90 -0.01
N HIS A 96 12.65 0.22 1.06
CA HIS A 96 13.17 -1.10 1.43
C HIS A 96 12.85 -2.14 0.36
N ILE A 97 11.59 -2.26 -0.05
CA ILE A 97 11.18 -3.19 -1.12
C ILE A 97 11.95 -2.90 -2.41
N LEU A 98 12.09 -1.62 -2.80
CA LEU A 98 12.88 -1.23 -3.95
C LEU A 98 14.32 -1.72 -3.83
N SER A 99 14.95 -1.48 -2.67
CA SER A 99 16.34 -1.86 -2.43
C SER A 99 16.53 -3.38 -2.47
N ALA A 100 15.64 -4.14 -1.84
CA ALA A 100 15.67 -5.60 -1.87
C ALA A 100 15.61 -6.13 -3.31
N PHE A 101 14.65 -5.65 -4.13
CA PHE A 101 14.52 -6.08 -5.52
C PHE A 101 15.73 -5.72 -6.39
N VAL A 102 16.26 -4.51 -6.25
CA VAL A 102 17.44 -4.07 -7.03
C VAL A 102 18.67 -4.87 -6.65
N LEU A 103 18.95 -5.04 -5.34
CA LEU A 103 20.15 -5.71 -4.85
C LEU A 103 20.10 -7.22 -5.10
N THR A 104 18.94 -7.85 -4.99
CA THR A 104 18.74 -9.25 -5.40
C THR A 104 18.98 -9.43 -6.89
N GLY A 105 18.50 -8.50 -7.73
CA GLY A 105 18.79 -8.53 -9.17
C GLY A 105 20.29 -8.37 -9.51
N LEU A 106 21.08 -7.78 -8.62
CA LEU A 106 22.53 -7.64 -8.75
C LEU A 106 23.32 -8.75 -8.02
N ASN A 107 22.64 -9.68 -7.31
CA ASN A 107 23.23 -10.73 -6.47
C ASN A 107 24.16 -10.20 -5.36
N ILE A 108 23.82 -9.05 -4.77
CA ILE A 108 24.55 -8.42 -3.65
C ILE A 108 23.61 -8.05 -2.50
N ASP A 109 22.50 -8.74 -2.39
CA ASP A 109 21.46 -8.55 -1.38
C ASP A 109 21.96 -9.00 0.01
N THR A 110 22.14 -8.03 0.85
CA THR A 110 22.35 -8.21 2.30
C THR A 110 21.56 -7.13 3.01
N GLY A 111 21.03 -7.42 4.20
CA GLY A 111 20.26 -6.42 4.95
C GLY A 111 21.02 -5.09 5.11
N PHE A 112 22.33 -5.14 5.32
CA PHE A 112 23.16 -3.93 5.41
C PHE A 112 23.22 -3.14 4.09
N ASN A 113 23.33 -3.82 2.94
CA ASN A 113 23.30 -3.14 1.64
C ASN A 113 21.93 -2.54 1.33
N GLU A 114 20.86 -3.22 1.73
CA GLU A 114 19.49 -2.74 1.60
C GLU A 114 19.27 -1.46 2.40
N ASP A 115 19.74 -1.41 3.66
CA ASP A 115 19.67 -0.24 4.52
C ASP A 115 20.45 0.94 3.95
N ILE A 116 21.66 0.69 3.40
CA ILE A 116 22.48 1.73 2.77
C ILE A 116 21.80 2.28 1.53
N LEU A 117 21.31 1.41 0.63
CA LEU A 117 20.67 1.85 -0.62
C LEU A 117 19.38 2.62 -0.31
N THR A 118 18.56 2.11 0.60
CA THR A 118 17.34 2.77 1.07
C THR A 118 17.65 4.15 1.62
N THR A 119 18.64 4.27 2.51
CA THR A 119 19.09 5.55 3.08
C THR A 119 19.58 6.52 2.00
N ALA A 120 20.38 6.04 1.04
CA ALA A 120 20.86 6.87 -0.06
C ALA A 120 19.72 7.45 -0.91
N ILE A 121 18.72 6.61 -1.23
CA ILE A 121 17.56 7.05 -2.00
C ILE A 121 16.71 8.05 -1.20
N ILE A 122 16.47 7.82 0.10
CA ILE A 122 15.76 8.77 0.97
C ILE A 122 16.47 10.12 0.99
N ILE A 123 17.80 10.14 1.13
CA ILE A 123 18.59 11.38 1.12
C ILE A 123 18.43 12.12 -0.21
N VAL A 124 18.50 11.40 -1.33
CA VAL A 124 18.34 12.00 -2.68
C VAL A 124 16.94 12.61 -2.84
N ILE A 125 15.87 11.87 -2.53
CA ILE A 125 14.49 12.37 -2.64
C ILE A 125 14.28 13.57 -1.71
N THR A 126 14.72 13.47 -0.45
CA THR A 126 14.63 14.55 0.53
C THR A 126 15.37 15.79 0.06
N THR A 127 16.57 15.65 -0.47
CA THR A 127 17.38 16.76 -0.98
C THR A 127 16.68 17.46 -2.17
N ILE A 128 16.15 16.68 -3.11
CA ILE A 128 15.37 17.20 -4.24
C ILE A 128 14.15 17.97 -3.72
N GLY A 129 13.40 17.37 -2.78
CA GLY A 129 12.22 17.99 -2.18
C GLY A 129 12.53 19.33 -1.50
N VAL A 130 13.61 19.40 -0.72
CA VAL A 130 14.02 20.63 -0.03
C VAL A 130 14.48 21.71 -1.00
N LEU A 131 15.20 21.34 -2.06
CA LEU A 131 15.78 22.30 -3.00
C LEU A 131 14.79 22.77 -4.06
N LYS A 132 14.02 21.86 -4.66
CA LYS A 132 13.19 22.11 -5.85
C LYS A 132 11.70 21.80 -5.66
N GLY A 133 11.30 21.11 -4.58
CA GLY A 133 10.00 20.45 -4.46
C GLY A 133 9.96 19.12 -5.21
N LEU A 134 8.93 18.31 -4.95
CA LEU A 134 8.75 16.99 -5.59
C LEU A 134 7.70 16.99 -6.71
N GLU A 135 6.98 18.09 -6.94
CA GLU A 135 5.95 18.21 -7.97
C GLU A 135 6.42 17.80 -9.39
N PRO A 136 7.69 18.07 -9.82
CA PRO A 136 8.16 17.61 -11.12
C PRO A 136 8.20 16.07 -11.26
N LEU A 137 8.24 15.34 -10.16
CA LEU A 137 8.25 13.87 -10.13
C LEU A 137 6.85 13.26 -10.27
N GLU A 138 5.76 14.02 -10.09
CA GLU A 138 4.37 13.56 -10.32
C GLU A 138 4.14 13.08 -11.76
N VAL A 139 4.87 13.63 -12.72
CA VAL A 139 4.78 13.18 -14.13
C VAL A 139 5.31 11.75 -14.27
N LEU A 140 6.34 11.39 -13.50
CA LEU A 140 6.89 10.03 -13.48
C LEU A 140 5.89 9.01 -12.92
N GLU A 141 5.06 9.40 -11.95
CA GLU A 141 4.03 8.54 -11.35
C GLU A 141 3.08 7.95 -12.40
N LYS A 142 2.61 8.75 -13.34
CA LYS A 142 1.70 8.30 -14.40
C LYS A 142 2.34 7.30 -15.35
N TRP A 143 3.58 7.57 -15.75
CA TRP A 143 4.32 6.66 -16.62
C TRP A 143 4.71 5.38 -15.90
N ALA A 144 5.14 5.50 -14.63
CA ALA A 144 5.42 4.36 -13.77
C ALA A 144 4.17 3.46 -13.64
N LEU A 145 2.98 4.04 -13.39
CA LEU A 145 1.73 3.28 -13.31
C LEU A 145 1.41 2.54 -14.62
N ILE A 146 1.55 3.20 -15.77
CA ILE A 146 1.27 2.57 -17.08
C ILE A 146 2.22 1.39 -17.31
N ILE A 147 3.51 1.57 -17.06
CA ILE A 147 4.52 0.52 -17.21
C ILE A 147 4.23 -0.60 -16.22
N THR A 148 3.93 -0.27 -14.96
CA THR A 148 3.56 -1.25 -13.91
C THR A 148 2.37 -2.10 -14.33
N MET A 149 1.28 -1.49 -14.80
CA MET A 149 0.09 -2.21 -15.25
C MET A 149 0.38 -3.12 -16.43
N LEU A 150 1.18 -2.67 -17.38
CA LEU A 150 1.57 -3.46 -18.55
C LEU A 150 2.38 -4.69 -18.14
N ILE A 151 3.39 -4.51 -17.28
CA ILE A 151 4.25 -5.62 -16.86
C ILE A 151 3.49 -6.58 -15.93
N ILE A 152 2.63 -6.11 -15.03
CA ILE A 152 1.75 -6.98 -14.25
C ILE A 152 0.85 -7.81 -15.18
N GLY A 153 0.30 -7.21 -16.23
CA GLY A 153 -0.48 -7.94 -17.22
C GLY A 153 0.32 -9.01 -17.95
N LEU A 154 1.57 -8.72 -18.32
CA LEU A 154 2.49 -9.68 -18.93
C LEU A 154 2.86 -10.82 -17.96
N LEU A 155 3.11 -10.50 -16.69
CA LEU A 155 3.37 -11.51 -15.65
C LEU A 155 2.15 -12.41 -15.44
N CYS A 156 0.95 -11.84 -15.35
CA CYS A 156 -0.28 -12.64 -15.28
C CYS A 156 -0.43 -13.58 -16.49
N ALA A 157 -0.12 -13.11 -17.70
CA ALA A 157 -0.15 -13.94 -18.88
C ALA A 157 0.90 -15.06 -18.84
N ALA A 158 2.11 -14.78 -18.35
CA ALA A 158 3.17 -15.77 -18.20
C ALA A 158 2.80 -16.86 -17.17
N PHE A 159 2.26 -16.46 -16.00
CA PHE A 159 1.79 -17.44 -15.01
C PHE A 159 0.59 -18.26 -15.54
N ALA A 160 -0.34 -17.63 -16.27
CA ALA A 160 -1.46 -18.34 -16.89
C ALA A 160 -1.01 -19.38 -17.92
N ASP A 161 -0.03 -19.06 -18.75
CA ASP A 161 0.56 -19.99 -19.72
C ASP A 161 1.29 -21.15 -19.02
N PHE A 162 2.02 -20.86 -17.96
CA PHE A 162 2.67 -21.86 -17.13
C PHE A 162 1.64 -22.80 -16.48
N ASP A 163 0.59 -22.28 -15.87
CA ASP A 163 -0.48 -23.06 -15.25
C ASP A 163 -1.23 -23.92 -16.28
N PHE A 164 -1.46 -23.37 -17.47
CA PHE A 164 -2.08 -24.12 -18.58
C PHE A 164 -1.20 -25.28 -19.01
N THR A 165 0.12 -25.11 -19.05
CA THR A 165 1.09 -26.16 -19.36
C THR A 165 1.06 -27.26 -18.28
N LEU A 166 1.05 -26.90 -16.99
CA LEU A 166 0.90 -27.85 -15.88
C LEU A 166 -0.39 -28.65 -15.98
N TRP A 167 -1.49 -28.00 -16.31
CA TRP A 167 -2.79 -28.63 -16.49
C TRP A 167 -2.78 -29.62 -17.66
N GLN A 168 -2.18 -29.30 -18.81
CA GLN A 168 -2.03 -30.22 -19.95
C GLN A 168 -1.20 -31.44 -19.61
N GLN A 169 -0.19 -31.30 -18.73
CA GLN A 169 0.66 -32.40 -18.27
C GLN A 169 0.00 -33.24 -17.17
N ASN A 170 -1.26 -32.96 -16.79
CA ASN A 170 -1.96 -33.58 -15.67
C ASN A 170 -1.16 -33.53 -14.35
N THR A 171 -0.34 -32.50 -14.17
CA THR A 171 0.42 -32.32 -12.93
C THR A 171 -0.55 -31.93 -11.80
N SER A 172 -0.51 -32.68 -10.69
CA SER A 172 -1.35 -32.40 -9.53
C SER A 172 -0.91 -31.10 -8.85
N PHE A 173 -1.89 -30.33 -8.36
CA PHE A 173 -1.63 -29.13 -7.55
C PHE A 173 -0.82 -29.49 -6.31
N VAL A 174 0.34 -28.86 -6.14
CA VAL A 174 1.17 -29.01 -4.97
C VAL A 174 0.84 -27.89 -3.98
N THR A 175 0.41 -28.26 -2.79
CA THR A 175 0.06 -27.29 -1.75
C THR A 175 1.31 -26.51 -1.30
N PRO A 176 1.23 -25.18 -1.17
CA PRO A 176 2.29 -24.40 -0.59
C PRO A 176 2.61 -24.85 0.85
N LYS A 177 3.88 -24.82 1.21
CA LYS A 177 4.30 -25.11 2.59
C LYS A 177 3.92 -23.94 3.48
N VAL A 178 2.96 -24.15 4.37
CA VAL A 178 2.55 -23.17 5.38
C VAL A 178 3.55 -23.20 6.54
N LEU A 179 3.87 -22.03 7.09
CA LEU A 179 4.66 -21.90 8.31
C LEU A 179 3.81 -22.31 9.53
N ASP A 180 4.46 -22.80 10.58
CA ASP A 180 3.76 -23.31 11.78
C ASP A 180 3.29 -22.15 12.68
N TYR A 181 2.17 -21.55 12.27
CA TYR A 181 1.53 -20.46 13.00
C TYR A 181 0.26 -20.92 13.72
N SER A 182 0.06 -20.44 14.93
CA SER A 182 -1.22 -20.58 15.63
C SER A 182 -2.32 -19.77 14.90
N ASN A 183 -3.59 -20.13 15.10
CA ASN A 183 -4.72 -19.37 14.52
C ASN A 183 -4.70 -17.87 14.89
N TRP A 184 -4.20 -17.54 16.09
CA TRP A 184 -4.03 -16.15 16.51
C TRP A 184 -2.96 -15.43 15.69
N GLN A 185 -1.81 -16.06 15.48
CA GLN A 185 -0.75 -15.50 14.64
C GLN A 185 -1.21 -15.33 13.18
N VAL A 186 -1.90 -16.32 12.62
CA VAL A 186 -2.49 -16.21 11.27
C VAL A 186 -3.39 -14.96 11.18
N LEU A 187 -4.29 -14.78 12.15
CA LEU A 187 -5.21 -13.64 12.15
C LEU A 187 -4.46 -12.31 12.26
N THR A 188 -3.45 -12.22 13.12
CA THR A 188 -2.69 -10.99 13.36
C THR A 188 -1.71 -10.67 12.23
N ILE A 189 -1.17 -11.68 11.54
CA ILE A 189 -0.37 -11.51 10.32
C ILE A 189 -1.26 -11.00 9.18
N LEU A 190 -2.44 -11.62 8.97
CA LEU A 190 -3.40 -11.12 7.96
C LEU A 190 -3.84 -9.69 8.24
N ALA A 191 -3.99 -9.32 9.51
CA ALA A 191 -4.24 -7.92 9.90
C ALA A 191 -3.10 -6.99 9.45
N GLY A 192 -1.85 -7.47 9.44
CA GLY A 192 -0.68 -6.75 8.96
C GLY A 192 -0.63 -6.55 7.44
N THR A 193 -1.51 -7.17 6.67
CA THR A 193 -1.55 -7.01 5.20
C THR A 193 -2.48 -5.89 4.71
N LEU A 194 -3.15 -5.16 5.60
CA LEU A 194 -4.08 -4.10 5.19
C LEU A 194 -3.41 -3.03 4.31
N ILE A 195 -2.15 -2.70 4.59
CA ILE A 195 -1.37 -1.71 3.82
C ILE A 195 -1.30 -2.06 2.33
N VAL A 196 -1.29 -3.34 1.98
CA VAL A 196 -1.08 -3.81 0.60
C VAL A 196 -2.12 -3.27 -0.38
N VAL A 197 -3.33 -3.00 0.10
CA VAL A 197 -4.46 -2.50 -0.71
C VAL A 197 -4.88 -1.06 -0.34
N GLN A 198 -4.05 -0.35 0.44
CA GLN A 198 -4.25 1.06 0.75
C GLN A 198 -3.82 1.96 -0.43
N GLY A 199 -4.22 3.24 -0.42
CA GLY A 199 -3.88 4.22 -1.45
C GLY A 199 -5.12 4.93 -2.03
N PHE A 200 -6.31 4.32 -1.89
CA PHE A 200 -7.59 4.91 -2.34
C PHE A 200 -7.95 6.20 -1.59
N GLU A 201 -7.43 6.40 -0.37
CA GLU A 201 -7.62 7.61 0.45
C GLU A 201 -6.94 8.84 -0.14
N THR A 202 -5.91 8.67 -0.98
CA THR A 202 -5.24 9.78 -1.68
C THR A 202 -6.22 10.62 -2.49
N SER A 203 -7.32 10.02 -2.96
CA SER A 203 -8.43 10.74 -3.62
C SER A 203 -8.99 11.88 -2.77
N ARG A 204 -8.86 11.83 -1.45
CA ARG A 204 -9.30 12.89 -0.54
C ARG A 204 -8.48 14.16 -0.71
N TYR A 205 -7.20 14.03 -0.92
CA TYR A 205 -6.25 15.14 -1.04
C TYR A 205 -6.23 15.78 -2.43
N LEU A 206 -6.93 15.21 -3.40
CA LEU A 206 -7.10 15.78 -4.75
C LEU A 206 -8.22 16.83 -4.84
N GLY A 207 -8.69 17.36 -3.70
CA GLY A 207 -9.82 18.32 -3.65
C GLY A 207 -9.57 19.66 -4.35
N ASN A 208 -8.33 20.08 -4.47
CA ASN A 208 -7.95 21.30 -5.18
C ASN A 208 -7.96 21.11 -6.71
N ALA A 209 -7.72 19.89 -7.19
CA ALA A 209 -7.62 19.58 -8.63
C ALA A 209 -8.93 19.04 -9.22
N TYR A 210 -9.73 18.32 -8.43
CA TYR A 210 -10.92 17.61 -8.93
C TYR A 210 -12.13 17.78 -8.02
N ASN A 211 -13.31 17.82 -8.64
CA ASN A 211 -14.57 17.91 -7.91
C ASN A 211 -14.89 16.61 -7.14
N THR A 212 -15.76 16.71 -6.14
CA THR A 212 -16.18 15.62 -5.25
C THR A 212 -16.67 14.39 -6.02
N ALA A 213 -17.53 14.56 -7.03
CA ALA A 213 -18.12 13.45 -7.78
C ALA A 213 -17.04 12.64 -8.54
N LEU A 214 -16.06 13.33 -9.13
CA LEU A 214 -14.96 12.68 -9.84
C LEU A 214 -14.04 11.95 -8.87
N ARG A 215 -13.67 12.56 -7.73
CA ARG A 215 -12.81 11.92 -6.69
C ARG A 215 -13.44 10.65 -6.13
N VAL A 216 -14.73 10.70 -5.79
CA VAL A 216 -15.47 9.53 -5.31
C VAL A 216 -15.52 8.42 -6.37
N LYS A 217 -15.77 8.79 -7.62
CA LYS A 217 -15.81 7.84 -8.73
C LYS A 217 -14.45 7.19 -8.97
N THR A 218 -13.37 7.95 -9.00
CA THR A 218 -12.02 7.44 -9.26
C THR A 218 -11.48 6.60 -8.11
N SER A 219 -11.73 6.99 -6.85
CA SER A 219 -11.44 6.17 -5.67
C SER A 219 -12.12 4.80 -5.72
N ARG A 220 -13.40 4.74 -6.12
CA ARG A 220 -14.13 3.48 -6.25
C ARG A 220 -13.59 2.61 -7.38
N TRP A 221 -13.32 3.20 -8.55
CA TRP A 221 -12.78 2.47 -9.67
C TRP A 221 -11.35 1.98 -9.44
N SER A 222 -10.51 2.76 -8.72
CA SER A 222 -9.17 2.29 -8.35
C SER A 222 -9.22 1.02 -7.50
N GLN A 223 -10.16 0.94 -6.55
CA GLN A 223 -10.35 -0.26 -5.73
C GLN A 223 -10.89 -1.45 -6.53
N TYR A 224 -11.81 -1.25 -7.49
CA TYR A 224 -12.29 -2.34 -8.35
C TYR A 224 -11.18 -2.90 -9.22
N ILE A 225 -10.40 -2.02 -9.86
CA ILE A 225 -9.29 -2.43 -10.72
C ILE A 225 -8.23 -3.17 -9.89
N SER A 226 -7.81 -2.60 -8.78
CA SER A 226 -6.79 -3.22 -7.92
C SER A 226 -7.26 -4.55 -7.34
N THR A 227 -8.50 -4.66 -6.85
CA THR A 227 -9.08 -5.91 -6.37
C THR A 227 -9.04 -7.00 -7.45
N CYS A 228 -9.45 -6.68 -8.68
CA CYS A 228 -9.40 -7.63 -9.78
C CYS A 228 -7.97 -8.09 -10.07
N VAL A 229 -7.03 -7.17 -10.13
CA VAL A 229 -5.61 -7.47 -10.38
C VAL A 229 -5.00 -8.30 -9.26
N TYR A 230 -5.22 -7.94 -7.99
CA TYR A 230 -4.67 -8.69 -6.85
C TYR A 230 -5.21 -10.11 -6.77
N ILE A 231 -6.53 -10.30 -6.92
CA ILE A 231 -7.14 -11.63 -6.90
C ILE A 231 -6.62 -12.48 -8.07
N CYS A 232 -6.57 -11.90 -9.27
CA CYS A 232 -6.05 -12.57 -10.46
C CYS A 232 -4.58 -12.98 -10.25
N PHE A 233 -3.74 -12.07 -9.80
CA PHE A 233 -2.31 -12.31 -9.61
C PHE A 233 -2.04 -13.38 -8.55
N VAL A 234 -2.68 -13.27 -7.38
CA VAL A 234 -2.53 -14.29 -6.31
C VAL A 234 -3.05 -15.66 -6.78
N SER A 235 -4.14 -15.70 -7.56
CA SER A 235 -4.67 -16.96 -8.08
C SER A 235 -3.71 -17.63 -9.07
N LEU A 236 -3.10 -16.85 -9.96
CA LEU A 236 -2.18 -17.36 -10.98
C LEU A 236 -0.80 -17.71 -10.42
N THR A 237 -0.35 -17.04 -9.35
CA THR A 237 0.93 -17.38 -8.72
C THR A 237 0.84 -18.56 -7.77
N LEU A 238 -0.35 -18.88 -7.23
CA LEU A 238 -0.54 -19.91 -6.21
C LEU A 238 -0.01 -21.31 -6.61
N PRO A 239 -0.19 -21.82 -7.86
CA PRO A 239 0.36 -23.10 -8.28
C PRO A 239 1.89 -23.19 -8.26
N THR A 240 2.58 -22.06 -8.41
CA THR A 240 4.06 -22.00 -8.45
C THR A 240 4.70 -21.80 -7.07
N VAL A 241 3.93 -21.35 -6.07
CA VAL A 241 4.46 -20.98 -4.74
C VAL A 241 5.18 -22.13 -4.03
N HIS A 242 4.80 -23.38 -4.29
CA HIS A 242 5.49 -24.54 -3.71
C HIS A 242 6.98 -24.60 -4.07
N LEU A 243 7.39 -23.95 -5.17
CA LEU A 243 8.79 -23.87 -5.62
C LEU A 243 9.68 -23.05 -4.67
N LEU A 244 9.09 -22.21 -3.82
CA LEU A 244 9.82 -21.48 -2.78
C LEU A 244 10.24 -22.36 -1.58
N ASN A 245 9.78 -23.62 -1.53
CA ASN A 245 10.13 -24.59 -0.47
C ASN A 245 9.87 -24.09 0.97
N GLY A 246 9.00 -23.10 1.15
CA GLY A 246 8.67 -22.50 2.44
C GLY A 246 9.66 -21.42 2.89
N GLN A 247 10.51 -20.93 2.00
CA GLN A 247 11.32 -19.73 2.23
C GLN A 247 10.58 -18.53 1.66
N TYR A 248 10.12 -17.66 2.55
CA TYR A 248 9.30 -16.50 2.18
C TYR A 248 9.99 -15.21 2.60
N ASN A 249 10.61 -14.55 1.63
CA ASN A 249 11.33 -13.29 1.77
C ASN A 249 10.58 -12.17 1.03
N ASP A 250 10.96 -10.94 1.26
CA ASP A 250 10.41 -9.75 0.58
C ASP A 250 10.68 -9.71 -0.93
N HIS A 251 11.72 -10.39 -1.40
CA HIS A 251 12.08 -10.56 -2.82
C HIS A 251 11.65 -11.93 -3.43
N SER A 252 10.95 -12.78 -2.70
CA SER A 252 10.55 -14.14 -3.18
C SER A 252 9.75 -14.14 -4.49
N LEU A 253 9.13 -13.02 -4.85
CA LEU A 253 8.46 -12.88 -6.14
C LEU A 253 9.46 -12.97 -7.31
N ILE A 254 10.74 -12.58 -7.12
CA ILE A 254 11.79 -12.74 -8.14
C ILE A 254 12.01 -14.23 -8.41
N ASP A 255 12.11 -15.05 -7.38
CA ASP A 255 12.33 -16.50 -7.51
C ASP A 255 11.13 -17.18 -8.18
N LEU A 256 9.91 -16.77 -7.84
CA LEU A 256 8.70 -17.26 -8.50
C LEU A 256 8.68 -16.92 -9.99
N VAL A 257 8.97 -15.68 -10.35
CA VAL A 257 9.02 -15.26 -11.74
C VAL A 257 10.16 -15.95 -12.50
N ALA A 258 11.33 -16.11 -11.87
CA ALA A 258 12.46 -16.83 -12.45
C ALA A 258 12.13 -18.30 -12.72
N SER A 259 11.33 -18.94 -11.87
CA SER A 259 10.90 -20.33 -12.05
C SER A 259 9.95 -20.53 -13.24
N VAL A 260 9.21 -19.50 -13.62
CA VAL A 260 8.34 -19.50 -14.79
C VAL A 260 9.12 -19.11 -16.04
N SER A 261 9.84 -17.98 -15.99
CA SER A 261 10.68 -17.51 -17.10
C SER A 261 11.66 -16.44 -16.66
N LEU A 262 12.95 -16.67 -16.89
CA LEU A 262 14.02 -15.71 -16.59
C LEU A 262 13.89 -14.39 -17.35
N ILE A 263 13.19 -14.36 -18.49
CA ILE A 263 12.98 -13.16 -19.30
C ILE A 263 12.20 -12.10 -18.51
N PHE A 264 11.30 -12.52 -17.60
CA PHE A 264 10.44 -11.60 -16.85
C PHE A 264 11.08 -11.06 -15.55
N VAL A 265 12.25 -11.56 -15.14
CA VAL A 265 12.95 -11.11 -13.92
C VAL A 265 13.35 -9.63 -14.04
N THR A 266 14.03 -9.26 -15.13
CA THR A 266 14.42 -7.85 -15.34
C THR A 266 13.22 -6.89 -15.44
N PRO A 267 12.15 -7.18 -16.21
CA PRO A 267 10.91 -6.41 -16.16
C PRO A 267 10.30 -6.29 -14.77
N LEU A 268 10.29 -7.37 -13.97
CA LEU A 268 9.79 -7.34 -12.60
C LEU A 268 10.59 -6.38 -11.72
N ILE A 269 11.93 -6.44 -11.77
CA ILE A 269 12.80 -5.52 -11.00
C ILE A 269 12.56 -4.07 -11.44
N LEU A 270 12.41 -3.83 -12.74
CA LEU A 270 12.10 -2.50 -13.26
C LEU A 270 10.77 -1.98 -12.71
N VAL A 271 9.73 -2.81 -12.71
CA VAL A 271 8.42 -2.46 -12.14
C VAL A 271 8.53 -2.18 -10.64
N ALA A 272 9.20 -3.05 -9.91
CA ALA A 272 9.43 -2.86 -8.48
C ALA A 272 10.10 -1.49 -8.23
N THR A 273 11.19 -1.21 -8.94
CA THR A 273 11.90 0.07 -8.80
C THR A 273 11.01 1.27 -9.11
N LEU A 274 10.30 1.26 -10.23
CA LEU A 274 9.46 2.39 -10.66
C LEU A 274 8.25 2.59 -9.76
N SER A 275 7.54 1.53 -9.41
CA SER A 275 6.34 1.62 -8.58
C SER A 275 6.65 2.05 -7.15
N GLN A 276 7.68 1.46 -6.53
CA GLN A 276 8.06 1.78 -5.16
C GLN A 276 8.65 3.20 -5.06
N PHE A 277 9.50 3.60 -6.00
CA PHE A 277 10.03 4.97 -6.06
C PHE A 277 8.88 5.99 -6.20
N SER A 278 7.96 5.75 -7.14
CA SER A 278 6.82 6.63 -7.38
C SER A 278 5.92 6.75 -6.15
N ALA A 279 5.61 5.63 -5.49
CA ALA A 279 4.81 5.63 -4.26
C ALA A 279 5.52 6.37 -3.10
N ALA A 280 6.81 6.16 -2.92
CA ALA A 280 7.59 6.86 -1.90
C ALA A 280 7.61 8.39 -2.12
N VAL A 281 7.75 8.84 -3.37
CA VAL A 281 7.69 10.27 -3.72
C VAL A 281 6.31 10.84 -3.44
N ALA A 282 5.24 10.15 -3.84
CA ALA A 282 3.86 10.58 -3.61
C ALA A 282 3.54 10.71 -2.12
N ASP A 283 3.92 9.70 -1.31
CA ASP A 283 3.68 9.72 0.12
C ASP A 283 4.53 10.78 0.84
N MET A 284 5.77 11.00 0.40
CA MET A 284 6.63 12.08 0.94
C MET A 284 6.05 13.46 0.64
N LEU A 285 5.52 13.68 -0.56
CA LEU A 285 4.85 14.92 -0.95
C LEU A 285 3.58 15.14 -0.09
N ALA A 286 2.74 14.10 0.01
CA ALA A 286 1.51 14.16 0.80
C ALA A 286 1.79 14.42 2.29
N ALA A 287 2.79 13.75 2.87
CA ALA A 287 3.18 13.95 4.26
C ALA A 287 3.71 15.37 4.52
N ALA A 288 4.55 15.91 3.63
CA ALA A 288 5.09 17.26 3.76
C ALA A 288 3.98 18.32 3.69
N GLY A 289 3.03 18.17 2.76
CA GLY A 289 1.85 19.03 2.66
C GLY A 289 0.98 18.96 3.92
N ASN A 290 0.69 17.75 4.41
CA ASN A 290 -0.07 17.55 5.65
C ASN A 290 0.64 18.15 6.88
N ILE A 291 1.95 18.03 7.01
CA ILE A 291 2.73 18.65 8.10
C ILE A 291 2.56 20.17 8.06
N SER A 292 2.64 20.78 6.89
CA SER A 292 2.44 22.22 6.71
C SER A 292 1.02 22.65 7.12
N GLU A 293 -0.01 21.92 6.66
CA GLU A 293 -1.41 22.22 6.95
C GLU A 293 -1.74 22.07 8.45
N VAL A 294 -1.41 20.91 9.05
CA VAL A 294 -1.68 20.62 10.48
C VAL A 294 -0.97 21.59 11.41
N SER A 295 0.26 22.00 11.05
CA SER A 295 1.04 22.97 11.79
C SER A 295 0.59 24.42 11.60
N GLN A 296 -0.41 24.67 10.73
CA GLN A 296 -0.86 26.02 10.33
C GLN A 296 0.29 26.85 9.73
N ASN A 297 1.05 26.24 8.83
CA ASN A 297 2.24 26.81 8.19
C ASN A 297 3.40 27.21 9.13
N LYS A 298 3.42 26.68 10.39
CA LYS A 298 4.59 26.82 11.25
C LYS A 298 5.79 26.05 10.72
N PHE A 299 5.53 24.88 10.13
CA PHE A 299 6.51 24.14 9.35
C PHE A 299 6.20 24.32 7.87
N THR A 300 7.22 24.66 7.08
CA THR A 300 7.11 24.74 5.62
C THR A 300 7.15 23.33 5.03
N GLU A 301 6.67 23.15 3.80
CA GLU A 301 6.78 21.87 3.09
C GLU A 301 8.22 21.37 3.01
N LYS A 302 9.21 22.28 2.84
CA LYS A 302 10.64 21.93 2.85
C LYS A 302 11.08 21.31 4.18
N GLN A 303 10.60 21.83 5.29
CA GLN A 303 10.84 21.22 6.61
C GLN A 303 10.06 19.90 6.76
N GLY A 304 8.89 19.80 6.13
CA GLY A 304 8.14 18.56 6.03
C GLY A 304 8.94 17.45 5.37
N TYR A 305 9.57 17.71 4.22
CA TYR A 305 10.45 16.73 3.57
C TYR A 305 11.60 16.26 4.47
N LEU A 306 12.21 17.18 5.23
CA LEU A 306 13.26 16.80 6.18
C LEU A 306 12.73 15.90 7.30
N ILE A 307 11.57 16.25 7.88
CA ILE A 307 10.94 15.47 8.96
C ILE A 307 10.65 14.05 8.49
N VAL A 308 10.04 13.92 7.29
CA VAL A 308 9.71 12.62 6.69
C VAL A 308 10.98 11.83 6.38
N GLY A 309 11.97 12.44 5.73
CA GLY A 309 13.23 11.80 5.37
C GLY A 309 14.00 11.30 6.60
N VAL A 310 14.15 12.13 7.63
CA VAL A 310 14.81 11.73 8.89
C VAL A 310 14.04 10.60 9.57
N GLY A 311 12.71 10.71 9.67
CA GLY A 311 11.88 9.65 10.25
C GLY A 311 12.00 8.33 9.50
N ALA A 312 11.99 8.35 8.17
CA ALA A 312 12.16 7.16 7.34
C ALA A 312 13.57 6.55 7.49
N ILE A 313 14.64 7.36 7.57
CA ILE A 313 16.00 6.86 7.81
C ILE A 313 16.11 6.18 9.18
N ILE A 314 15.54 6.77 10.24
CA ILE A 314 15.55 6.15 11.57
C ILE A 314 14.87 4.78 11.52
N LEU A 315 13.73 4.67 10.84
CA LEU A 315 13.02 3.39 10.67
C LEU A 315 13.88 2.39 9.88
N THR A 316 14.51 2.79 8.79
CA THR A 316 15.40 1.93 7.98
C THR A 316 16.42 1.17 8.83
N TRP A 317 17.01 1.79 9.84
CA TRP A 317 18.04 1.18 10.68
C TRP A 317 17.50 0.50 11.95
N THR A 318 16.20 0.45 12.16
CA THR A 318 15.61 -0.08 13.41
C THR A 318 14.69 -1.27 13.20
N VAL A 319 14.14 -1.46 12.00
CA VAL A 319 13.14 -2.49 11.70
C VAL A 319 13.37 -3.10 10.31
N ASN A 320 12.99 -4.36 10.12
CA ASN A 320 13.07 -5.04 8.82
C ASN A 320 11.83 -4.77 7.96
N THR A 321 11.86 -5.16 6.66
CA THR A 321 10.79 -4.91 5.68
C THR A 321 9.41 -5.39 6.16
N PHE A 322 9.31 -6.59 6.75
CA PHE A 322 8.03 -7.11 7.22
C PHE A 322 7.53 -6.42 8.50
N GLU A 323 8.44 -6.01 9.37
CA GLU A 323 8.10 -5.19 10.55
C GLU A 323 7.59 -3.82 10.13
N VAL A 324 8.25 -3.17 9.15
CA VAL A 324 7.78 -1.89 8.59
C VAL A 324 6.41 -2.05 7.95
N LEU A 325 6.15 -3.14 7.21
CA LEU A 325 4.86 -3.44 6.59
C LEU A 325 3.74 -3.56 7.64
N ALA A 326 3.98 -4.30 8.74
CA ALA A 326 3.02 -4.42 9.82
C ALA A 326 2.80 -3.08 10.53
N LEU A 327 3.86 -2.31 10.76
CA LEU A 327 3.79 -0.99 11.38
C LEU A 327 3.03 0.02 10.51
N ALA A 328 3.23 -0.03 9.19
CA ALA A 328 2.46 0.75 8.23
C ALA A 328 0.97 0.38 8.27
N SER A 329 0.64 -0.94 8.27
CA SER A 329 -0.73 -1.42 8.39
C SER A 329 -1.40 -0.92 9.68
N ARG A 330 -0.71 -0.94 10.81
CA ARG A 330 -1.20 -0.39 12.09
C ARG A 330 -1.49 1.11 12.00
N SER A 331 -0.58 1.86 11.40
CA SER A 331 -0.68 3.31 11.29
C SER A 331 -1.81 3.74 10.36
N PHE A 332 -1.96 3.09 9.20
CA PHE A 332 -3.10 3.32 8.30
C PHE A 332 -4.42 2.87 8.92
N ALA A 333 -4.45 1.74 9.65
CA ALA A 333 -5.64 1.30 10.37
C ALA A 333 -6.06 2.32 11.42
N CYS A 334 -5.12 2.93 12.16
CA CYS A 334 -5.37 4.01 13.10
C CYS A 334 -5.98 5.24 12.39
N TYR A 335 -5.43 5.65 11.25
CA TYR A 335 -5.99 6.71 10.43
C TYR A 335 -7.44 6.39 10.01
N TYR A 336 -7.69 5.21 9.47
CA TYR A 336 -9.02 4.81 9.03
C TYR A 336 -10.00 4.67 10.19
N LEU A 337 -9.55 4.24 11.37
CA LEU A 337 -10.35 4.20 12.59
C LEU A 337 -10.83 5.60 12.97
N LEU A 338 -9.94 6.59 12.95
CA LEU A 338 -10.28 7.98 13.21
C LEU A 338 -11.25 8.55 12.16
N GLN A 339 -11.07 8.15 10.89
CA GLN A 339 -12.00 8.49 9.80
C GLN A 339 -13.39 7.87 10.00
N CYS A 340 -13.50 6.66 10.59
CA CYS A 340 -14.78 6.09 11.00
C CYS A 340 -15.45 6.91 12.11
N PHE A 341 -14.69 7.42 13.08
CA PHE A 341 -15.24 8.28 14.14
C PHE A 341 -15.74 9.63 13.61
N VAL A 342 -15.02 10.20 12.64
CA VAL A 342 -15.48 11.41 11.92
C VAL A 342 -16.80 11.12 11.18
N ALA A 343 -16.86 10.04 10.40
CA ALA A 343 -18.07 9.62 9.69
C ALA A 343 -19.24 9.36 10.64
N PHE A 344 -18.98 8.68 11.78
CA PHE A 344 -19.98 8.40 12.80
C PHE A 344 -20.59 9.67 13.38
N SER A 345 -19.79 10.71 13.59
CA SER A 345 -20.23 12.00 14.15
C SER A 345 -21.14 12.78 13.19
N VAL A 346 -21.11 12.46 11.89
CA VAL A 346 -21.90 13.13 10.84
C VAL A 346 -23.07 12.28 10.35
N SER A 347 -22.97 10.95 10.46
CA SER A 347 -24.00 10.02 9.97
C SER A 347 -25.29 10.13 10.77
N ASN A 348 -26.43 10.17 10.07
CA ASN A 348 -27.77 10.13 10.67
C ASN A 348 -28.44 8.74 10.57
N SER A 349 -27.94 7.84 9.74
CA SER A 349 -28.50 6.50 9.55
C SER A 349 -28.02 5.53 10.63
N LEU A 350 -28.94 4.85 11.31
CA LEU A 350 -28.61 3.82 12.31
C LEU A 350 -27.82 2.66 11.69
N ILE A 351 -28.23 2.20 10.50
CA ILE A 351 -27.55 1.10 9.80
C ILE A 351 -26.10 1.50 9.47
N HIS A 352 -25.90 2.73 8.98
CA HIS A 352 -24.55 3.22 8.70
C HIS A 352 -23.71 3.36 9.97
N LYS A 353 -24.30 3.80 11.10
CA LYS A 353 -23.60 3.84 12.39
C LYS A 353 -23.18 2.46 12.87
N LEU A 354 -24.04 1.45 12.75
CA LEU A 354 -23.71 0.06 13.10
C LEU A 354 -22.57 -0.47 12.22
N PHE A 355 -22.61 -0.21 10.92
CA PHE A 355 -21.51 -0.52 9.99
C PHE A 355 -20.18 0.13 10.43
N LEU A 356 -20.21 1.42 10.78
CA LEU A 356 -19.02 2.16 11.25
C LEU A 356 -18.49 1.60 12.58
N ILE A 357 -19.34 1.16 13.50
CA ILE A 357 -18.93 0.53 14.76
C ILE A 357 -18.23 -0.80 14.48
N MET A 358 -18.82 -1.68 13.65
CA MET A 358 -18.19 -2.95 13.28
C MET A 358 -16.83 -2.74 12.63
N LEU A 359 -16.74 -1.81 11.68
CA LEU A 359 -15.50 -1.50 11.00
C LEU A 359 -14.46 -0.89 11.96
N SER A 360 -14.90 -0.03 12.91
CA SER A 360 -14.03 0.54 13.93
C SER A 360 -13.43 -0.52 14.86
N ILE A 361 -14.20 -1.55 15.21
CA ILE A 361 -13.70 -2.68 16.03
C ILE A 361 -12.61 -3.43 15.24
N THR A 362 -12.85 -3.73 13.96
CA THR A 362 -11.87 -4.41 13.10
C THR A 362 -10.60 -3.56 12.93
N LEU A 363 -10.73 -2.27 12.64
CA LEU A 363 -9.59 -1.37 12.48
C LEU A 363 -8.83 -1.15 13.80
N GLY A 364 -9.55 -1.09 14.93
CA GLY A 364 -8.95 -1.06 16.27
C GLY A 364 -8.15 -2.33 16.56
N PHE A 365 -8.68 -3.50 16.18
CA PHE A 365 -7.95 -4.76 16.27
C PHE A 365 -6.66 -4.73 15.44
N ILE A 366 -6.71 -4.30 14.18
CA ILE A 366 -5.53 -4.18 13.31
C ILE A 366 -4.50 -3.22 13.90
N THR A 367 -4.95 -2.05 14.37
CA THR A 367 -4.07 -1.03 14.97
C THR A 367 -3.26 -1.59 16.15
N VAL A 368 -3.86 -2.46 16.96
CA VAL A 368 -3.22 -2.97 18.20
C VAL A 368 -2.46 -4.27 17.95
N PHE A 369 -3.04 -5.19 17.17
CA PHE A 369 -2.60 -6.58 17.14
C PHE A 369 -1.95 -7.03 15.82
N ALA A 370 -1.93 -6.21 14.76
CA ALA A 370 -1.21 -6.58 13.53
C ALA A 370 0.27 -6.85 13.84
N VAL A 371 0.80 -7.95 13.32
CA VAL A 371 2.21 -8.37 13.50
C VAL A 371 2.85 -8.68 12.15
N PRO A 372 4.18 -8.61 12.04
CA PRO A 372 4.90 -9.01 10.84
C PRO A 372 4.80 -10.52 10.61
N VAL A 373 5.15 -10.94 9.39
CA VAL A 373 5.48 -12.33 9.04
C VAL A 373 6.92 -12.57 9.47
N GLY A 374 7.20 -13.66 10.18
CA GLY A 374 8.55 -14.04 10.57
C GLY A 374 8.68 -14.31 12.04
#